data_b0be1d9805a28f56a933c8ee885ce2cd
#
_entry.id   b0be1d9805a28f56a933c8ee885ce2cd
#
_cell.length_a   1.000
_cell.length_b   1.000
_cell.length_c   1.000
_cell.angle_alpha   90.00
_cell.angle_beta   90.00
_cell.angle_gamma   90.00
#
_symmetry.space_group_name_H-M   'P 1'
#
loop_
_entity.id
_entity.type
_entity.pdbx_description
1 polymer ?
#
loop_
_entity_poly.entity_id
_entity_poly.type
_entity_poly.pdbx_seq_one_letter_code
_entity_poly.pdbx_strand_id
1 'polypeptide(L)'
;QQSITLAAGKYKMECWGAKGGGGYNTGGYGGYASGNLSLNGNVAFYIHVGQLGGVSTATTYGGGGGGGTSNRGWGNGGQGGGATDIRMESSAWNNVTGLRSRIMVAGGGGGGVQYNGNGIYSAAAKGGTGGGTSGGRGVKLNNGSVAAGTQTGGYSFGSGRRGRNSTCPGYGSCEGGGGGGGGYYGGQAYAGTEAWSDAAGGGGSGFISGMAGCNAVNAGGSHTGSPNHYSGYVFTDCVMTNGLR
;
A
#
# COMPACT_ATOMS: atom_id res chain seq x y z
N GLN A 1 13.63 -10.33 -0.22
CA GLN A 1 14.07 -10.00 -1.59
C GLN A 1 14.40 -11.26 -2.35
N GLN A 2 13.97 -11.33 -3.58
CA GLN A 2 14.39 -12.34 -4.57
C GLN A 2 15.10 -11.60 -5.72
N SER A 3 15.99 -12.29 -6.44
CA SER A 3 16.66 -11.75 -7.61
C SER A 3 16.56 -12.73 -8.79
N ILE A 4 16.44 -12.18 -9.99
CA ILE A 4 16.46 -12.93 -11.24
C ILE A 4 17.23 -12.15 -12.30
N THR A 5 18.05 -12.83 -13.09
CA THR A 5 18.65 -12.26 -14.30
C THR A 5 17.94 -12.82 -15.52
N LEU A 6 17.36 -11.95 -16.32
CA LEU A 6 16.67 -12.29 -17.55
C LEU A 6 17.55 -11.92 -18.74
N ALA A 7 17.64 -12.81 -19.74
CA ALA A 7 18.37 -12.59 -20.99
C ALA A 7 17.60 -11.63 -21.93
N ALA A 8 18.18 -11.33 -23.08
CA ALA A 8 17.46 -10.63 -24.15
C ALA A 8 16.16 -11.39 -24.51
N GLY A 9 15.04 -10.66 -24.63
CA GLY A 9 13.74 -11.28 -24.88
C GLY A 9 12.57 -10.37 -24.53
N LYS A 10 11.36 -10.87 -24.73
CA LYS A 10 10.11 -10.19 -24.32
C LYS A 10 9.50 -10.93 -23.14
N TYR A 11 9.16 -10.20 -22.10
CA TYR A 11 8.65 -10.73 -20.83
C TYR A 11 7.38 -10.03 -20.43
N LYS A 12 6.35 -10.80 -20.06
CA LYS A 12 5.22 -10.27 -19.29
C LYS A 12 5.59 -10.32 -17.82
N MET A 13 5.51 -9.18 -17.14
CA MET A 13 5.72 -9.07 -15.69
C MET A 13 4.42 -8.73 -15.00
N GLU A 14 4.17 -9.35 -13.84
CA GLU A 14 2.92 -9.21 -13.10
C GLU A 14 3.23 -9.12 -11.60
N CYS A 15 2.56 -8.19 -10.92
CA CYS A 15 2.66 -7.98 -9.48
C CYS A 15 1.28 -7.89 -8.85
N TRP A 16 1.11 -8.46 -7.66
CA TRP A 16 -0.07 -8.32 -6.80
C TRP A 16 0.34 -7.73 -5.46
N GLY A 17 -0.27 -6.64 -5.06
CA GLY A 17 -0.12 -6.08 -3.73
C GLY A 17 -0.86 -6.94 -2.70
N ALA A 18 -0.37 -6.91 -1.46
CA ALA A 18 -0.98 -7.69 -0.40
C ALA A 18 -2.26 -7.03 0.14
N LYS A 19 -3.19 -7.84 0.61
CA LYS A 19 -4.40 -7.39 1.31
C LYS A 19 -4.03 -6.79 2.68
N GLY A 20 -4.75 -5.77 3.12
CA GLY A 20 -4.71 -5.24 4.47
C GLY A 20 -5.35 -6.21 5.48
N GLY A 21 -4.94 -6.12 6.74
CA GLY A 21 -5.49 -6.86 7.87
C GLY A 21 -6.77 -6.22 8.41
N GLY A 22 -7.36 -6.87 9.39
CA GLY A 22 -8.54 -6.42 10.11
C GLY A 22 -9.47 -7.59 10.41
N GLY A 23 -10.20 -7.50 11.53
CA GLY A 23 -11.22 -8.51 11.88
C GLY A 23 -12.36 -8.49 10.86
N TYR A 24 -13.08 -9.61 10.75
CA TYR A 24 -14.23 -9.78 9.85
C TYR A 24 -13.96 -9.40 8.38
N ASN A 25 -12.74 -9.61 7.89
CA ASN A 25 -12.38 -9.38 6.50
C ASN A 25 -12.49 -7.90 6.03
N THR A 26 -12.31 -6.94 6.95
CA THR A 26 -12.44 -5.51 6.68
C THR A 26 -11.23 -4.87 6.02
N GLY A 27 -10.09 -5.56 5.92
CA GLY A 27 -8.91 -5.06 5.18
C GLY A 27 -9.18 -4.89 3.69
N GLY A 28 -8.65 -3.83 3.10
CA GLY A 28 -8.73 -3.57 1.66
C GLY A 28 -7.92 -4.59 0.86
N TYR A 29 -8.40 -4.96 -0.33
CA TYR A 29 -7.64 -5.82 -1.24
C TYR A 29 -6.44 -5.08 -1.83
N GLY A 30 -5.36 -5.82 -2.11
CA GLY A 30 -4.22 -5.30 -2.84
C GLY A 30 -4.53 -5.05 -4.32
N GLY A 31 -3.72 -4.22 -4.97
CA GLY A 31 -3.83 -3.94 -6.39
C GLY A 31 -3.09 -4.94 -7.26
N TYR A 32 -3.27 -4.79 -8.56
CA TYR A 32 -2.58 -5.54 -9.59
C TYR A 32 -1.86 -4.59 -10.54
N ALA A 33 -0.67 -4.98 -11.01
CA ALA A 33 0.10 -4.27 -12.02
C ALA A 33 0.70 -5.29 -12.99
N SER A 34 0.60 -5.06 -14.30
CA SER A 34 1.24 -5.88 -15.32
C SER A 34 1.66 -5.05 -16.54
N GLY A 35 2.63 -5.57 -17.28
CA GLY A 35 3.08 -5.00 -18.54
C GLY A 35 4.09 -5.90 -19.24
N ASN A 36 4.33 -5.65 -20.50
CA ASN A 36 5.31 -6.33 -21.34
C ASN A 36 6.61 -5.51 -21.39
N LEU A 37 7.74 -6.14 -21.11
CA LEU A 37 9.07 -5.53 -21.16
C LEU A 37 9.95 -6.24 -22.18
N SER A 38 10.59 -5.48 -23.07
CA SER A 38 11.59 -5.99 -24.01
C SER A 38 12.99 -5.70 -23.50
N LEU A 39 13.85 -6.71 -23.48
CA LEU A 39 15.24 -6.64 -23.06
C LEU A 39 16.17 -6.92 -24.25
N ASN A 40 17.22 -6.12 -24.39
CA ASN A 40 18.23 -6.26 -25.44
C ASN A 40 19.49 -7.00 -24.97
N GLY A 41 19.55 -7.39 -23.69
CA GLY A 41 20.66 -8.10 -23.06
C GLY A 41 20.27 -8.62 -21.70
N ASN A 42 21.24 -9.16 -20.97
CA ASN A 42 21.04 -9.66 -19.60
C ASN A 42 20.77 -8.50 -18.62
N VAL A 43 19.68 -8.59 -17.86
CA VAL A 43 19.28 -7.60 -16.87
C VAL A 43 18.91 -8.28 -15.56
N ALA A 44 19.48 -7.81 -14.46
CA ALA A 44 19.12 -8.28 -13.12
C ALA A 44 17.95 -7.46 -12.57
N PHE A 45 16.94 -8.14 -12.02
CA PHE A 45 15.79 -7.56 -11.34
C PHE A 45 15.74 -8.05 -9.89
N TYR A 46 15.26 -7.21 -9.00
CA TYR A 46 15.09 -7.50 -7.59
C TYR A 46 13.61 -7.35 -7.22
N ILE A 47 13.03 -8.41 -6.66
CA ILE A 47 11.61 -8.55 -6.42
C ILE A 47 11.35 -8.53 -4.92
N HIS A 48 10.47 -7.67 -4.48
CA HIS A 48 9.97 -7.61 -3.12
C HIS A 48 8.48 -7.94 -3.10
N VAL A 49 8.11 -9.05 -2.46
CA VAL A 49 6.70 -9.47 -2.34
C VAL A 49 6.11 -8.92 -1.05
N GLY A 50 5.02 -8.17 -1.16
CA GLY A 50 4.32 -7.56 -0.04
C GLY A 50 3.77 -8.59 0.94
N GLN A 51 3.89 -8.30 2.23
CA GLN A 51 3.33 -9.12 3.31
C GLN A 51 1.85 -8.82 3.51
N LEU A 52 1.06 -9.87 3.69
CA LEU A 52 -0.34 -9.75 4.12
C LEU A 52 -0.45 -9.00 5.46
N GLY A 53 -1.38 -8.08 5.56
CA GLY A 53 -1.67 -7.40 6.81
C GLY A 53 -2.38 -8.33 7.81
N GLY A 54 -1.99 -8.23 9.07
CA GLY A 54 -2.63 -8.89 10.22
C GLY A 54 -3.23 -7.87 11.20
N VAL A 55 -3.28 -8.23 12.47
CA VAL A 55 -3.64 -7.35 13.57
C VAL A 55 -2.40 -7.13 14.45
N SER A 56 -1.59 -6.14 14.10
CA SER A 56 -0.33 -5.82 14.78
C SER A 56 0.02 -4.35 14.61
N THR A 57 0.82 -3.82 15.51
CA THR A 57 1.33 -2.43 15.46
C THR A 57 2.58 -2.28 14.59
N ALA A 58 3.19 -3.39 14.18
CA ALA A 58 4.37 -3.40 13.33
C ALA A 58 4.01 -3.03 11.88
N THR A 59 4.98 -2.51 11.13
CA THR A 59 4.89 -2.32 9.70
C THR A 59 5.02 -3.67 8.98
N THR A 60 4.23 -3.92 7.93
CA THR A 60 4.38 -5.11 7.10
C THR A 60 5.55 -4.97 6.12
N TYR A 61 6.18 -6.08 5.73
CA TYR A 61 7.15 -6.07 4.63
C TYR A 61 6.50 -5.54 3.34
N GLY A 62 7.15 -4.60 2.67
CA GLY A 62 6.57 -3.87 1.54
C GLY A 62 5.77 -2.64 1.96
N GLY A 63 5.86 -2.21 3.23
CA GLY A 63 5.52 -0.85 3.68
C GLY A 63 4.08 -0.61 4.12
N GLY A 64 3.26 -1.62 4.36
CA GLY A 64 1.96 -1.37 4.99
C GLY A 64 2.12 -0.91 6.44
N GLY A 65 1.46 0.16 6.83
CA GLY A 65 1.52 0.73 8.17
C GLY A 65 0.89 -0.19 9.23
N GLY A 66 1.45 -0.22 10.43
CA GLY A 66 0.90 -0.97 11.56
C GLY A 66 -0.49 -0.49 11.94
N GLY A 67 -1.30 -1.33 12.55
CA GLY A 67 -2.58 -0.95 13.15
C GLY A 67 -2.39 -0.16 14.45
N GLY A 68 -3.38 0.62 14.85
CA GLY A 68 -3.45 1.26 16.15
C GLY A 68 -3.88 0.29 17.25
N THR A 69 -3.59 0.63 18.50
CA THR A 69 -4.02 -0.15 19.68
C THR A 69 -5.31 0.38 20.27
N SER A 70 -6.10 -0.50 20.85
CA SER A 70 -7.19 -0.13 21.76
C SER A 70 -6.66 0.04 23.18
N ASN A 71 -7.01 1.14 23.85
CA ASN A 71 -6.67 1.34 25.26
C ASN A 71 -7.59 0.58 26.22
N ARG A 72 -8.61 -0.12 25.71
CA ARG A 72 -9.60 -0.86 26.50
C ARG A 72 -9.76 -2.33 26.08
N GLY A 73 -8.88 -2.85 25.23
CA GLY A 73 -8.93 -4.24 24.79
C GLY A 73 -10.07 -4.56 23.80
N TRP A 74 -10.75 -3.57 23.23
CA TRP A 74 -11.84 -3.75 22.27
C TRP A 74 -11.38 -4.25 20.89
N GLY A 75 -10.11 -4.20 20.63
CA GLY A 75 -9.47 -4.70 19.40
C GLY A 75 -8.51 -3.69 18.80
N ASN A 76 -7.43 -4.20 18.24
CA ASN A 76 -6.45 -3.39 17.51
C ASN A 76 -6.89 -3.21 16.05
N GLY A 77 -6.50 -2.12 15.45
CA GLY A 77 -6.65 -1.89 14.01
C GLY A 77 -5.85 -2.89 13.18
N GLY A 78 -6.32 -3.17 11.98
CA GLY A 78 -5.58 -3.97 11.00
C GLY A 78 -4.34 -3.24 10.48
N GLN A 79 -3.28 -4.00 10.18
CA GLN A 79 -2.14 -3.49 9.44
C GLN A 79 -2.54 -3.22 7.99
N GLY A 80 -1.92 -2.24 7.33
CA GLY A 80 -1.92 -2.17 5.87
C GLY A 80 -1.17 -3.36 5.25
N GLY A 81 -1.61 -3.80 4.09
CA GLY A 81 -0.89 -4.76 3.26
C GLY A 81 0.35 -4.12 2.64
N GLY A 82 1.42 -4.90 2.43
CA GLY A 82 2.62 -4.44 1.76
C GLY A 82 2.46 -4.35 0.24
N ALA A 83 3.21 -3.48 -0.39
CA ALA A 83 3.34 -3.45 -1.85
C ALA A 83 4.24 -4.58 -2.35
N THR A 84 3.95 -5.09 -3.53
CA THR A 84 4.87 -5.94 -4.31
C THR A 84 5.50 -5.07 -5.39
N ASP A 85 6.82 -5.15 -5.53
CA ASP A 85 7.53 -4.34 -6.51
C ASP A 85 8.70 -5.07 -7.21
N ILE A 86 9.06 -4.55 -8.39
CA ILE A 86 10.22 -4.95 -9.18
C ILE A 86 11.17 -3.76 -9.29
N ARG A 87 12.45 -3.99 -8.92
CA ARG A 87 13.51 -2.97 -8.82
C ARG A 87 14.71 -3.29 -9.69
N MET A 88 15.46 -2.24 -9.98
CA MET A 88 16.76 -2.32 -10.65
C MET A 88 17.93 -2.40 -9.65
N GLU A 89 17.69 -2.15 -8.36
CA GLU A 89 18.70 -2.09 -7.30
C GLU A 89 18.47 -3.15 -6.22
N SER A 90 19.52 -3.88 -5.82
CA SER A 90 19.51 -4.77 -4.66
C SER A 90 19.54 -3.96 -3.38
N SER A 91 18.51 -4.09 -2.55
CA SER A 91 18.41 -3.29 -1.32
C SER A 91 17.41 -3.87 -0.33
N ALA A 92 17.44 -3.45 0.94
CA ALA A 92 16.32 -3.69 1.85
C ALA A 92 15.03 -3.06 1.31
N TRP A 93 13.88 -3.62 1.66
CA TRP A 93 12.57 -3.19 1.12
C TRP A 93 12.29 -1.69 1.36
N ASN A 94 12.77 -1.13 2.47
CA ASN A 94 12.57 0.27 2.88
C ASN A 94 13.75 1.21 2.54
N ASN A 95 14.77 0.72 1.85
CA ASN A 95 15.89 1.54 1.43
C ASN A 95 15.45 2.53 0.34
N VAL A 96 15.76 3.82 0.53
CA VAL A 96 15.29 4.91 -0.33
C VAL A 96 15.83 4.80 -1.77
N THR A 97 17.07 4.36 -1.96
CA THR A 97 17.66 4.17 -3.30
C THR A 97 16.94 3.03 -4.03
N GLY A 98 16.72 1.90 -3.34
CA GLY A 98 15.94 0.80 -3.88
C GLY A 98 14.48 1.17 -4.16
N LEU A 99 13.85 1.98 -3.33
CA LEU A 99 12.49 2.48 -3.60
C LEU A 99 12.44 3.37 -4.84
N ARG A 100 13.47 4.16 -5.12
CA ARG A 100 13.57 4.97 -6.34
C ARG A 100 13.80 4.15 -7.59
N SER A 101 14.44 2.98 -7.48
CA SER A 101 14.73 2.09 -8.61
C SER A 101 13.57 1.20 -9.05
N ARG A 102 12.37 1.36 -8.48
CA ARG A 102 11.18 0.57 -8.81
C ARG A 102 10.64 0.90 -10.19
N ILE A 103 10.55 -0.10 -11.06
CA ILE A 103 9.99 0.01 -12.40
C ILE A 103 8.54 -0.49 -12.47
N MET A 104 8.10 -1.32 -11.51
CA MET A 104 6.71 -1.76 -11.35
C MET A 104 6.37 -1.87 -9.87
N VAL A 105 5.18 -1.42 -9.48
CA VAL A 105 4.65 -1.49 -8.12
C VAL A 105 3.17 -1.83 -8.15
N ALA A 106 2.76 -2.87 -7.45
CA ALA A 106 1.36 -3.13 -7.11
C ALA A 106 1.13 -2.72 -5.65
N GLY A 107 0.26 -1.74 -5.42
CA GLY A 107 0.01 -1.19 -4.09
C GLY A 107 -0.74 -2.16 -3.17
N GLY A 108 -0.43 -2.15 -1.88
CA GLY A 108 -1.12 -2.91 -0.84
C GLY A 108 -2.41 -2.22 -0.37
N GLY A 109 -3.37 -3.00 0.11
CA GLY A 109 -4.63 -2.50 0.67
C GLY A 109 -4.45 -1.89 2.07
N GLY A 110 -5.31 -0.96 2.45
CA GLY A 110 -5.36 -0.39 3.79
C GLY A 110 -5.90 -1.39 4.83
N GLY A 111 -5.46 -1.27 6.08
CA GLY A 111 -5.99 -2.04 7.20
C GLY A 111 -7.41 -1.59 7.58
N GLY A 112 -8.27 -2.55 7.92
CA GLY A 112 -9.59 -2.29 8.45
C GLY A 112 -9.59 -2.09 9.97
N VAL A 113 -10.75 -1.79 10.54
CA VAL A 113 -10.95 -1.75 11.98
C VAL A 113 -11.53 -3.10 12.46
N GLN A 114 -10.94 -3.67 13.50
CA GLN A 114 -11.44 -4.86 14.15
C GLN A 114 -12.43 -4.47 15.25
N TYR A 115 -13.64 -4.97 15.18
CA TYR A 115 -14.65 -4.80 16.20
C TYR A 115 -14.89 -6.09 17.00
N ASN A 116 -14.84 -5.99 18.33
CA ASN A 116 -15.09 -7.09 19.26
C ASN A 116 -16.34 -6.87 20.12
N GLY A 117 -17.38 -6.27 19.62
CA GLY A 117 -18.60 -6.00 20.40
C GLY A 117 -19.90 -6.18 19.63
N ASN A 118 -21.00 -6.29 20.32
CA ASN A 118 -22.35 -6.66 19.88
C ASN A 118 -22.88 -6.01 18.59
N GLY A 119 -22.28 -6.26 17.45
CA GLY A 119 -22.95 -6.39 16.16
C GLY A 119 -23.40 -5.15 15.40
N ILE A 120 -23.26 -3.92 15.87
CA ILE A 120 -23.93 -2.79 15.20
C ILE A 120 -23.05 -2.01 14.20
N TYR A 121 -21.73 -2.06 14.29
CA TYR A 121 -20.83 -1.21 13.49
C TYR A 121 -19.75 -1.94 12.68
N SER A 122 -19.73 -3.25 12.65
CA SER A 122 -18.66 -4.07 12.09
C SER A 122 -18.45 -3.97 10.56
N ALA A 123 -19.46 -3.50 9.83
CA ALA A 123 -19.39 -3.43 8.36
C ALA A 123 -18.87 -2.10 7.80
N ALA A 124 -18.71 -1.07 8.62
CA ALA A 124 -18.57 0.31 8.16
C ALA A 124 -17.12 0.77 7.89
N ALA A 125 -16.10 0.22 8.58
CA ALA A 125 -14.73 0.71 8.45
C ALA A 125 -13.85 -0.24 7.64
N LYS A 126 -14.06 -0.26 6.32
CA LYS A 126 -13.26 -1.04 5.38
C LYS A 126 -12.01 -0.28 4.94
N GLY A 127 -10.89 -1.00 4.89
CA GLY A 127 -9.63 -0.51 4.31
C GLY A 127 -9.78 -0.19 2.83
N GLY A 128 -9.10 0.86 2.39
CA GLY A 128 -9.04 1.24 0.98
C GLY A 128 -8.28 0.19 0.16
N THR A 129 -8.68 -0.03 -1.09
CA THR A 129 -7.99 -0.94 -2.01
C THR A 129 -6.63 -0.39 -2.41
N GLY A 130 -5.62 -1.25 -2.57
CA GLY A 130 -4.35 -0.88 -3.17
C GLY A 130 -4.39 -0.88 -4.69
N GLY A 131 -3.40 -0.28 -5.32
CA GLY A 131 -3.19 -0.28 -6.78
C GLY A 131 -3.70 0.98 -7.48
N GLY A 132 -3.79 0.91 -8.80
CA GLY A 132 -4.12 2.07 -9.63
C GLY A 132 -3.07 3.20 -9.55
N THR A 133 -3.24 4.27 -10.30
CA THR A 133 -2.45 5.50 -10.13
C THR A 133 -2.79 6.21 -8.81
N SER A 134 -3.91 5.86 -8.21
CA SER A 134 -4.33 6.23 -6.86
C SER A 134 -4.98 5.02 -6.20
N GLY A 135 -4.58 4.71 -4.99
CA GLY A 135 -5.26 3.70 -4.17
C GLY A 135 -6.70 4.11 -3.83
N GLY A 136 -7.46 3.17 -3.28
CA GLY A 136 -8.81 3.43 -2.76
C GLY A 136 -8.75 4.14 -1.38
N ARG A 137 -9.75 4.94 -1.09
CA ARG A 137 -9.88 5.59 0.22
C ARG A 137 -10.34 4.59 1.29
N GLY A 138 -9.80 4.68 2.48
CA GLY A 138 -10.33 3.97 3.65
C GLY A 138 -11.62 4.60 4.16
N VAL A 139 -12.51 3.81 4.72
CA VAL A 139 -13.77 4.29 5.31
C VAL A 139 -13.52 4.78 6.74
N LYS A 140 -14.07 5.95 7.07
CA LYS A 140 -14.22 6.44 8.44
C LYS A 140 -15.70 6.43 8.78
N LEU A 141 -16.07 6.00 10.00
CA LEU A 141 -17.45 6.14 10.49
C LEU A 141 -17.93 7.61 10.38
N ASN A 142 -19.24 7.81 10.32
CA ASN A 142 -19.87 9.11 10.11
C ASN A 142 -19.58 9.75 8.73
N ASN A 143 -19.61 8.94 7.67
CA ASN A 143 -19.47 9.36 6.28
C ASN A 143 -18.12 10.02 5.92
N GLY A 144 -17.09 9.80 6.74
CA GLY A 144 -15.74 10.27 6.46
C GLY A 144 -14.93 9.26 5.62
N SER A 145 -13.76 9.70 5.18
CA SER A 145 -12.81 8.83 4.47
C SER A 145 -11.37 9.19 4.80
N VAL A 146 -10.48 8.21 4.64
CA VAL A 146 -9.04 8.34 4.83
C VAL A 146 -8.35 8.28 3.47
N ALA A 147 -7.46 9.22 3.19
CA ALA A 147 -6.84 9.38 1.90
C ALA A 147 -5.92 8.19 1.54
N ALA A 148 -5.89 7.85 0.26
CA ALA A 148 -4.99 6.86 -0.32
C ALA A 148 -3.67 7.48 -0.78
N GLY A 149 -2.71 6.64 -1.16
CA GLY A 149 -1.52 7.04 -1.91
C GLY A 149 -1.86 7.37 -3.37
N THR A 150 -1.13 8.30 -3.95
CA THR A 150 -1.22 8.76 -5.36
C THR A 150 0.12 8.64 -6.06
N GLN A 151 0.28 9.21 -7.26
CA GLN A 151 1.58 9.22 -7.96
C GLN A 151 2.58 10.20 -7.36
N THR A 152 2.12 11.24 -6.69
CA THR A 152 2.97 12.33 -6.19
C THR A 152 2.84 12.58 -4.69
N GLY A 153 2.02 11.80 -4.00
CA GLY A 153 1.79 12.00 -2.58
C GLY A 153 1.03 10.87 -1.90
N GLY A 154 1.05 10.91 -0.60
CA GLY A 154 0.47 9.93 0.29
C GLY A 154 1.03 10.14 1.68
N TYR A 155 1.16 9.07 2.48
CA TYR A 155 1.87 9.20 3.76
C TYR A 155 3.38 9.35 3.52
N SER A 156 3.98 8.39 2.81
CA SER A 156 5.40 8.39 2.49
C SER A 156 5.65 7.61 1.20
N PHE A 157 6.77 7.88 0.54
CA PHE A 157 7.25 7.10 -0.60
C PHE A 157 7.59 5.69 -0.14
N GLY A 158 6.86 4.70 -0.61
CA GLY A 158 6.99 3.29 -0.25
C GLY A 158 6.15 2.82 0.94
N SER A 159 5.75 3.70 1.87
CA SER A 159 5.17 3.27 3.14
C SER A 159 3.87 3.96 3.48
N GLY A 160 2.92 3.20 4.05
CA GLY A 160 1.67 3.66 4.60
C GLY A 160 1.79 4.10 6.07
N ARG A 161 0.89 4.98 6.48
CA ARG A 161 0.83 5.52 7.83
C ARG A 161 0.34 4.48 8.84
N ARG A 162 0.93 4.45 10.02
CA ARG A 162 0.41 3.67 11.15
C ARG A 162 -0.95 4.18 11.58
N GLY A 163 -1.88 3.26 11.87
CA GLY A 163 -3.18 3.55 12.47
C GLY A 163 -3.04 4.19 13.85
N ARG A 164 -4.00 5.03 14.20
CA ARG A 164 -4.02 5.74 15.47
C ARG A 164 -4.41 4.81 16.61
N ASN A 165 -3.78 4.96 17.77
CA ASN A 165 -4.24 4.34 19.02
C ASN A 165 -5.51 5.07 19.51
N SER A 166 -6.49 4.32 20.01
CA SER A 166 -7.64 4.92 20.67
C SER A 166 -7.31 5.41 22.09
N THR A 167 -7.97 6.47 22.52
CA THR A 167 -7.78 7.07 23.85
C THR A 167 -9.11 7.37 24.54
N CYS A 168 -10.13 6.54 24.32
CA CYS A 168 -11.49 6.79 24.83
C CYS A 168 -11.55 6.94 26.34
N PRO A 169 -12.14 8.02 26.85
CA PRO A 169 -12.24 8.28 28.28
C PRO A 169 -13.43 7.58 28.97
N GLY A 170 -14.41 7.04 28.22
CA GLY A 170 -15.68 6.51 28.74
C GLY A 170 -16.03 5.11 28.23
N TYR A 171 -17.24 4.63 28.52
CA TYR A 171 -17.81 3.41 27.95
C TYR A 171 -18.23 3.67 26.50
N GLY A 172 -17.61 2.96 25.53
CA GLY A 172 -17.91 3.05 24.11
C GLY A 172 -16.94 2.22 23.30
N SER A 173 -17.23 1.98 22.02
CA SER A 173 -16.32 1.28 21.13
C SER A 173 -15.04 2.10 20.93
N CYS A 174 -13.89 1.47 21.18
CA CYS A 174 -12.59 2.12 21.25
C CYS A 174 -11.54 1.30 20.55
N GLU A 175 -11.80 0.93 19.33
CA GLU A 175 -10.89 0.16 18.50
C GLU A 175 -9.71 1.02 18.07
N GLY A 176 -8.57 0.38 17.82
CA GLY A 176 -7.44 1.02 17.15
C GLY A 176 -7.74 1.26 15.67
N GLY A 177 -7.27 2.37 15.10
CA GLY A 177 -7.44 2.69 13.68
C GLY A 177 -6.64 1.77 12.77
N GLY A 178 -7.12 1.53 11.54
CA GLY A 178 -6.42 0.78 10.51
C GLY A 178 -5.20 1.53 9.94
N GLY A 179 -4.12 0.80 9.63
CA GLY A 179 -2.92 1.33 8.99
C GLY A 179 -3.08 1.51 7.47
N GLY A 180 -2.39 2.46 6.86
CA GLY A 180 -2.37 2.65 5.40
C GLY A 180 -1.62 1.55 4.67
N GLY A 181 -2.02 1.19 3.46
CA GLY A 181 -1.31 0.24 2.59
C GLY A 181 0.02 0.78 2.09
N GLY A 182 1.01 -0.11 1.86
CA GLY A 182 2.25 0.20 1.16
C GLY A 182 2.02 0.46 -0.33
N GLY A 183 2.89 1.19 -1.01
CA GLY A 183 2.69 1.50 -2.44
C GLY A 183 3.84 2.28 -3.05
N TYR A 184 3.64 2.77 -4.27
CA TYR A 184 4.53 3.81 -4.81
C TYR A 184 4.56 5.00 -3.84
N TYR A 185 3.39 5.50 -3.48
CA TYR A 185 3.16 6.18 -2.21
C TYR A 185 2.19 5.37 -1.36
N GLY A 186 2.45 5.31 -0.06
CA GLY A 186 1.58 4.60 0.87
C GLY A 186 0.34 5.41 1.23
N GLY A 187 -0.72 4.70 1.61
CA GLY A 187 -1.97 5.27 2.08
C GLY A 187 -1.84 5.96 3.43
N GLN A 188 -2.75 6.88 3.70
CA GLN A 188 -2.88 7.54 5.00
C GLN A 188 -3.59 6.61 6.00
N ALA A 189 -3.44 6.93 7.28
CA ALA A 189 -4.33 6.51 8.36
C ALA A 189 -4.95 7.75 8.99
N TYR A 190 -6.04 7.58 9.72
CA TYR A 190 -6.70 8.70 10.38
C TYR A 190 -5.77 9.40 11.38
N ALA A 191 -5.75 10.73 11.32
CA ALA A 191 -4.84 11.58 12.09
C ALA A 191 -5.56 12.53 13.07
N GLY A 192 -6.91 12.46 13.15
CA GLY A 192 -7.69 13.37 14.00
C GLY A 192 -7.40 13.20 15.49
N THR A 193 -7.86 14.16 16.29
CA THR A 193 -7.67 14.22 17.74
C THR A 193 -8.82 13.57 18.53
N GLU A 194 -9.89 13.15 17.82
CA GLU A 194 -11.06 12.52 18.46
C GLU A 194 -10.65 11.23 19.18
N ALA A 195 -11.29 10.97 20.33
CA ALA A 195 -11.00 9.79 21.15
C ALA A 195 -11.29 8.45 20.44
N TRP A 196 -12.21 8.47 19.49
CA TRP A 196 -12.66 7.32 18.69
C TRP A 196 -11.83 7.23 17.39
N SER A 197 -11.17 6.14 17.16
CA SER A 197 -10.35 5.94 15.96
C SER A 197 -10.97 5.00 14.93
N ASP A 198 -12.31 4.96 14.85
CA ASP A 198 -13.09 4.09 13.96
C ASP A 198 -12.89 4.44 12.48
N ALA A 199 -11.65 4.41 12.04
CA ALA A 199 -11.26 4.74 10.68
C ALA A 199 -10.26 3.71 10.16
N ALA A 200 -10.59 3.14 9.02
CA ALA A 200 -9.70 2.25 8.28
C ALA A 200 -8.63 3.04 7.51
N GLY A 201 -7.51 2.40 7.18
CA GLY A 201 -6.45 3.01 6.38
C GLY A 201 -6.78 3.11 4.90
N GLY A 202 -6.23 4.08 4.20
CA GLY A 202 -6.25 4.17 2.74
C GLY A 202 -5.29 3.16 2.10
N GLY A 203 -5.56 2.74 0.87
CA GLY A 203 -4.66 1.88 0.10
C GLY A 203 -3.46 2.64 -0.47
N GLY A 204 -2.38 1.94 -0.79
CA GLY A 204 -1.22 2.49 -1.49
C GLY A 204 -1.43 2.55 -3.00
N SER A 205 -0.76 3.47 -3.70
CA SER A 205 -0.80 3.55 -5.16
C SER A 205 0.13 2.53 -5.82
N GLY A 206 -0.17 2.18 -7.05
CA GLY A 206 0.72 1.43 -7.94
C GLY A 206 1.59 2.37 -8.79
N PHE A 207 2.48 1.77 -9.56
CA PHE A 207 3.33 2.44 -10.56
C PHE A 207 3.77 1.43 -11.62
N ILE A 208 3.76 1.82 -12.88
CA ILE A 208 4.38 1.07 -13.97
C ILE A 208 5.13 2.09 -14.85
N SER A 209 6.42 1.85 -15.05
CA SER A 209 7.23 2.67 -15.97
C SER A 209 6.67 2.64 -17.38
N GLY A 210 6.35 3.80 -17.94
CA GLY A 210 5.75 3.94 -19.26
C GLY A 210 4.22 4.00 -19.30
N MET A 211 3.54 3.67 -18.21
CA MET A 211 2.08 3.72 -18.15
C MET A 211 1.57 5.16 -18.06
N ALA A 212 0.69 5.55 -18.96
CA ALA A 212 0.03 6.86 -18.91
C ALA A 212 -0.65 7.10 -17.53
N GLY A 213 -0.48 8.30 -16.98
CA GLY A 213 -0.96 8.69 -15.65
C GLY A 213 -0.02 8.34 -14.50
N CYS A 214 1.04 7.56 -14.73
CA CYS A 214 2.14 7.41 -13.78
C CYS A 214 3.10 8.61 -13.83
N ASN A 215 3.80 8.85 -12.71
CA ASN A 215 4.78 9.93 -12.58
C ASN A 215 6.05 9.41 -11.90
N ALA A 216 7.05 9.10 -12.72
CA ALA A 216 8.30 8.55 -12.24
C ALA A 216 9.09 9.56 -11.39
N VAL A 217 9.88 9.06 -10.46
CA VAL A 217 10.94 9.84 -9.82
C VAL A 217 12.26 9.61 -10.53
N ASN A 218 13.14 10.63 -10.54
CA ASN A 218 14.53 10.48 -10.95
C ASN A 218 15.39 9.81 -9.85
N ALA A 219 16.66 9.54 -10.11
CA ALA A 219 17.57 8.94 -9.12
C ALA A 219 17.72 9.79 -7.85
N GLY A 220 17.55 11.11 -7.92
CA GLY A 220 17.53 12.03 -6.80
C GLY A 220 16.24 12.00 -5.98
N GLY A 221 15.15 11.40 -6.50
CA GLY A 221 13.86 11.29 -5.85
C GLY A 221 12.86 12.39 -6.19
N SER A 222 13.16 13.25 -7.16
CA SER A 222 12.25 14.29 -7.65
C SER A 222 11.34 13.73 -8.74
N HIS A 223 10.06 14.10 -8.73
CA HIS A 223 9.11 13.76 -9.78
C HIS A 223 9.50 14.41 -11.11
N THR A 224 9.40 13.63 -12.18
CA THR A 224 9.80 14.07 -13.53
C THR A 224 8.67 14.60 -14.39
N GLY A 225 7.41 14.37 -13.99
CA GLY A 225 6.24 14.62 -14.81
C GLY A 225 6.05 13.60 -15.94
N SER A 226 6.98 12.65 -16.10
CA SER A 226 6.96 11.57 -17.09
C SER A 226 6.63 10.24 -16.43
N PRO A 227 5.94 9.31 -17.12
CA PRO A 227 5.75 7.95 -16.63
C PRO A 227 7.03 7.10 -16.73
N ASN A 228 8.03 7.52 -17.52
CA ASN A 228 9.21 6.72 -17.83
C ASN A 228 10.24 6.80 -16.69
N HIS A 229 10.56 5.62 -16.13
CA HIS A 229 11.60 5.51 -15.12
C HIS A 229 12.99 5.85 -15.68
N TYR A 230 13.86 6.44 -14.88
CA TYR A 230 15.21 6.89 -15.28
C TYR A 230 16.14 5.77 -15.76
N SER A 231 15.83 4.48 -15.46
CA SER A 231 16.58 3.34 -16.00
C SER A 231 16.39 3.12 -17.50
N GLY A 232 15.40 3.78 -18.12
CA GLY A 232 15.04 3.58 -19.51
C GLY A 232 14.19 2.32 -19.78
N TYR A 233 13.96 1.45 -18.79
CA TYR A 233 13.05 0.31 -18.95
C TYR A 233 11.60 0.77 -18.88
N VAL A 234 10.91 0.63 -20.02
CA VAL A 234 9.53 1.11 -20.24
C VAL A 234 8.66 -0.06 -20.68
N PHE A 235 7.56 -0.28 -19.98
CA PHE A 235 6.61 -1.32 -20.29
C PHE A 235 5.61 -0.88 -21.35
N THR A 236 5.15 -1.84 -22.15
CA THR A 236 3.99 -1.74 -23.05
C THR A 236 2.84 -2.58 -22.53
N ASP A 237 1.63 -2.40 -23.08
CA ASP A 237 0.42 -3.15 -22.71
C ASP A 237 0.16 -3.14 -21.18
N CYS A 238 0.40 -1.97 -20.59
CA CYS A 238 0.30 -1.80 -19.14
C CYS A 238 -1.13 -1.89 -18.67
N VAL A 239 -1.34 -2.69 -17.62
CA VAL A 239 -2.62 -2.80 -16.90
C VAL A 239 -2.38 -2.58 -15.40
N MET A 240 -3.18 -1.73 -14.80
CA MET A 240 -3.15 -1.51 -13.37
C MET A 240 -4.57 -1.36 -12.83
N THR A 241 -4.90 -2.15 -11.79
CA THR A 241 -6.24 -2.17 -11.21
C THR A 241 -6.19 -2.10 -9.69
N ASN A 242 -7.26 -1.57 -9.10
CA ASN A 242 -7.45 -1.53 -7.66
C ASN A 242 -8.18 -2.79 -7.18
N GLY A 243 -7.72 -3.38 -6.08
CA GLY A 243 -8.50 -4.34 -5.30
C GLY A 243 -8.80 -5.68 -5.95
N LEU A 244 -7.84 -6.30 -6.64
CA LEU A 244 -8.04 -7.60 -7.26
C LEU A 244 -7.81 -8.81 -6.35
N ARG A 245 -7.08 -8.67 -5.21
CA ARG A 245 -6.84 -9.76 -4.24
C ARG A 245 -6.56 -9.28 -2.83
#